data_0edcaa68fa2e130f68770b3f30dc39c0
#
_entry.id   0edcaa68fa2e130f68770b3f30dc39c0
#
_cell.length_a   1.000
_cell.length_b   1.000
_cell.length_c   1.000
_cell.angle_alpha   90.00
_cell.angle_beta   90.00
_cell.angle_gamma   90.00
#
_symmetry.space_group_name_H-M   'P 1'
#
loop_
_entity.id
_entity.type
_entity.pdbx_description
1 polymer ?
#
loop_
_entity_poly.entity_id
_entity_poly.type
_entity_poly.pdbx_seq_one_letter_code
_entity_poly.pdbx_strand_id
1 'polypeptide(L)'
;MTSVDRSPGEAPPDDRTAPRTERRAGQGSAVLGWLSTTDHKVIGNLYLVTAFAFFLFAGVLALVMRAELARPGLQIVSHQQYNEAFTIHATIMMLLFATPTFTGFANAVMPLQIGAPDVAFPRLNAFTYWVYLFGGLMVVSGLLTADGAAAFGWFAYAPLNSAAYSPGTGPDLWAMGLAVSGLSTILGSVNFITTIVCLRAPGMTLFRMPIFTWNVLFTSILALLAFPVLTAALLVLEADRKFGAHVFDAANGGALLWQHLFWFFGHPEVYIVALPFFGVVSEILPVFSRKPMFGYAALIGATIAITGLSATVWAHHMFATGAVLLPFFSLMSFLIAVPTGVKFFNWIGTMWQGSLSFETPMLWSVGFLVTFLLGGLTGVLVASPPLDFHLTDSYFVVAHLHYVLFGTIVFATFAGFYFWWPKLTGRMLDERLGRIHFWTLFVGFQTTFLVQHWLGEAGMPRRYADYLAADGFTLLNTVSTIGSFLLGLSTLPFLYNVWRTQRHGVRVTVDDPWGWGRSLEWATSCPPPRHNFHALPRIRSESPAFDLHHPEVPSDRVPVEVRGERGAR
;
A
#
# COMPACT_ATOMS: atom_id res chain seq x y z
N MET A 1 10.85 -88.98 -4.51
CA MET A 1 9.73 -88.27 -5.15
C MET A 1 9.41 -87.09 -4.29
N THR A 2 9.96 -85.96 -4.55
CA THR A 2 9.75 -84.71 -3.80
C THR A 2 9.46 -83.62 -4.80
N SER A 3 8.24 -83.14 -4.80
CA SER A 3 7.77 -82.03 -5.60
C SER A 3 8.28 -80.72 -5.05
N VAL A 4 8.95 -79.95 -5.91
CA VAL A 4 9.40 -78.58 -5.62
C VAL A 4 8.28 -77.62 -6.02
N ASP A 5 7.79 -76.91 -5.04
CA ASP A 5 6.81 -75.86 -5.13
C ASP A 5 7.46 -74.60 -5.73
N ARG A 6 6.96 -74.03 -6.84
CA ARG A 6 7.42 -72.77 -7.42
C ARG A 6 6.47 -71.66 -7.04
N SER A 7 6.96 -70.68 -6.29
CA SER A 7 6.31 -69.42 -6.02
C SER A 7 6.08 -68.62 -7.32
N PRO A 8 4.95 -67.85 -7.43
CA PRO A 8 4.68 -67.03 -8.63
C PRO A 8 5.62 -65.79 -8.65
N GLY A 9 6.13 -65.50 -9.85
CA GLY A 9 7.16 -64.46 -10.11
C GLY A 9 6.64 -63.06 -9.77
N GLU A 10 7.53 -62.27 -9.17
CA GLU A 10 7.45 -60.85 -9.04
C GLU A 10 7.38 -60.18 -10.45
N ALA A 11 6.40 -59.29 -10.63
CA ALA A 11 6.29 -58.45 -11.82
C ALA A 11 7.46 -57.44 -11.79
N PRO A 12 8.03 -57.06 -12.96
CA PRO A 12 9.09 -56.07 -13.02
C PRO A 12 8.60 -54.71 -12.54
N PRO A 13 9.44 -53.90 -11.88
CA PRO A 13 9.06 -52.62 -11.35
C PRO A 13 8.63 -51.68 -12.50
N ASP A 14 7.47 -51.03 -12.29
CA ASP A 14 6.90 -50.05 -13.23
C ASP A 14 7.83 -48.82 -13.33
N ASP A 15 8.49 -48.66 -14.48
CA ASP A 15 9.47 -47.64 -14.82
C ASP A 15 8.83 -46.24 -15.02
N ARG A 16 7.66 -45.97 -14.38
CA ARG A 16 6.95 -44.68 -14.48
C ARG A 16 7.27 -43.69 -13.37
N THR A 17 8.22 -44.01 -12.46
CA THR A 17 8.61 -43.14 -11.36
C THR A 17 9.99 -42.49 -11.50
N ALA A 18 10.56 -42.43 -12.70
CA ALA A 18 11.73 -41.61 -12.93
C ALA A 18 11.34 -40.12 -12.79
N PRO A 19 12.03 -39.31 -11.99
CA PRO A 19 11.74 -37.87 -11.90
C PRO A 19 11.95 -37.26 -13.28
N ARG A 20 10.89 -36.66 -13.83
CA ARG A 20 11.00 -35.85 -15.06
C ARG A 20 12.08 -34.81 -14.80
N THR A 21 13.23 -34.95 -15.47
CA THR A 21 14.25 -33.92 -15.53
C THR A 21 13.60 -32.64 -16.00
N GLU A 22 13.49 -31.65 -15.10
CA GLU A 22 13.09 -30.29 -15.46
C GLU A 22 14.00 -29.81 -16.59
N ARG A 23 13.47 -29.76 -17.80
CA ARG A 23 14.16 -29.12 -18.92
C ARG A 23 14.47 -27.69 -18.50
N ARG A 24 15.76 -27.34 -18.39
CA ARG A 24 16.20 -25.95 -18.27
C ARG A 24 15.54 -25.17 -19.40
N ALA A 25 14.53 -24.36 -19.03
CA ALA A 25 13.88 -23.47 -19.97
C ALA A 25 14.94 -22.49 -20.50
N GLY A 26 15.06 -22.37 -21.83
CA GLY A 26 15.90 -21.33 -22.44
C GLY A 26 15.42 -19.94 -22.04
N GLN A 27 16.27 -18.91 -22.09
CA GLN A 27 15.93 -17.55 -21.67
C GLN A 27 14.62 -17.02 -22.27
N GLY A 28 14.28 -17.36 -23.52
CA GLY A 28 13.01 -17.01 -24.16
C GLY A 28 11.79 -17.68 -23.51
N SER A 29 11.91 -18.89 -22.96
CA SER A 29 10.82 -19.57 -22.26
C SER A 29 10.59 -19.00 -20.85
N ALA A 30 11.60 -18.39 -20.21
CA ALA A 30 11.44 -17.72 -18.93
C ALA A 30 10.62 -16.43 -19.06
N VAL A 31 10.87 -15.61 -20.07
CA VAL A 31 10.10 -14.39 -20.37
C VAL A 31 8.64 -14.72 -20.68
N LEU A 32 8.39 -15.70 -21.56
CA LEU A 32 7.03 -16.16 -21.86
C LEU A 32 6.34 -16.71 -20.61
N GLY A 33 7.06 -17.43 -19.75
CA GLY A 33 6.54 -17.92 -18.47
C GLY A 33 6.10 -16.78 -17.54
N TRP A 34 6.81 -15.66 -17.53
CA TRP A 34 6.44 -14.47 -16.76
C TRP A 34 5.21 -13.76 -17.36
N LEU A 35 5.19 -13.58 -18.68
CA LEU A 35 4.12 -12.91 -19.40
C LEU A 35 2.77 -13.66 -19.30
N SER A 36 2.78 -14.99 -19.21
CA SER A 36 1.60 -15.85 -19.19
C SER A 36 1.31 -16.49 -17.84
N THR A 37 2.02 -16.08 -16.77
CA THR A 37 1.86 -16.68 -15.45
C THR A 37 0.45 -16.47 -14.88
N THR A 38 -0.05 -17.50 -14.19
CA THR A 38 -1.25 -17.41 -13.35
C THR A 38 -0.94 -17.66 -11.88
N ASP A 39 0.34 -17.78 -11.52
CA ASP A 39 0.77 -17.92 -10.13
C ASP A 39 0.59 -16.60 -9.39
N HIS A 40 -0.28 -16.59 -8.38
CA HIS A 40 -0.58 -15.39 -7.60
C HIS A 40 0.66 -14.76 -6.96
N LYS A 41 1.68 -15.55 -6.57
CA LYS A 41 2.94 -15.05 -5.99
C LYS A 41 3.78 -14.30 -7.01
N VAL A 42 3.87 -14.84 -8.24
CA VAL A 42 4.59 -14.18 -9.33
C VAL A 42 3.87 -12.90 -9.75
N ILE A 43 2.53 -12.94 -9.86
CA ILE A 43 1.72 -11.76 -10.16
C ILE A 43 1.87 -10.72 -9.04
N GLY A 44 1.87 -11.13 -7.77
CA GLY A 44 2.14 -10.26 -6.64
C GLY A 44 3.49 -9.56 -6.76
N ASN A 45 4.55 -10.28 -7.11
CA ASN A 45 5.87 -9.71 -7.35
C ASN A 45 5.90 -8.74 -8.53
N LEU A 46 5.16 -9.04 -9.63
CA LEU A 46 5.03 -8.11 -10.76
C LEU A 46 4.38 -6.78 -10.32
N TYR A 47 3.29 -6.84 -9.54
CA TYR A 47 2.66 -5.64 -8.97
C TYR A 47 3.64 -4.85 -8.08
N LEU A 48 4.35 -5.52 -7.16
CA LEU A 48 5.29 -4.88 -6.23
C LEU A 48 6.45 -4.20 -6.97
N VAL A 49 7.05 -4.87 -7.96
CA VAL A 49 8.16 -4.30 -8.74
C VAL A 49 7.69 -3.12 -9.59
N THR A 50 6.56 -3.24 -10.27
CA THR A 50 6.01 -2.18 -11.12
C THR A 50 5.59 -0.97 -10.28
N ALA A 51 4.88 -1.19 -9.17
CA ALA A 51 4.48 -0.13 -8.26
C ALA A 51 5.70 0.60 -7.67
N PHE A 52 6.76 -0.15 -7.32
CA PHE A 52 8.00 0.45 -6.84
C PHE A 52 8.73 1.27 -7.92
N ALA A 53 8.68 0.85 -9.19
CA ALA A 53 9.21 1.65 -10.29
C ALA A 53 8.43 2.97 -10.47
N PHE A 54 7.10 2.92 -10.37
CA PHE A 54 6.27 4.14 -10.35
C PHE A 54 6.57 5.03 -9.15
N PHE A 55 6.79 4.45 -7.95
CA PHE A 55 7.21 5.20 -6.76
C PHE A 55 8.51 5.96 -6.99
N LEU A 56 9.53 5.33 -7.56
CA LEU A 56 10.80 5.98 -7.85
C LEU A 56 10.63 7.11 -8.88
N PHE A 57 9.86 6.87 -9.93
CA PHE A 57 9.60 7.88 -10.96
C PHE A 57 8.89 9.11 -10.39
N ALA A 58 7.79 8.89 -9.65
CA ALA A 58 7.06 9.99 -9.00
C ALA A 58 7.86 10.67 -7.89
N GLY A 59 8.77 9.92 -7.23
CA GLY A 59 9.74 10.46 -6.28
C GLY A 59 10.69 11.48 -6.94
N VAL A 60 11.16 11.19 -8.15
CA VAL A 60 12.00 12.16 -8.92
C VAL A 60 11.21 13.44 -9.23
N LEU A 61 9.94 13.34 -9.63
CA LEU A 61 9.09 14.51 -9.82
C LEU A 61 8.96 15.35 -8.55
N ALA A 62 8.81 14.69 -7.39
CA ALA A 62 8.79 15.39 -6.09
C ALA A 62 10.10 16.10 -5.77
N LEU A 63 11.24 15.49 -6.07
CA LEU A 63 12.55 16.12 -5.87
C LEU A 63 12.74 17.35 -6.78
N VAL A 64 12.25 17.30 -8.02
CA VAL A 64 12.26 18.47 -8.94
C VAL A 64 11.41 19.59 -8.36
N MET A 65 10.19 19.32 -7.89
CA MET A 65 9.35 20.34 -7.25
C MET A 65 9.99 20.95 -6.00
N ARG A 66 10.64 20.13 -5.19
CA ARG A 66 11.33 20.61 -3.97
C ARG A 66 12.58 21.43 -4.32
N ALA A 67 13.32 21.04 -5.36
CA ALA A 67 14.47 21.81 -5.84
C ALA A 67 14.04 23.19 -6.37
N GLU A 68 12.91 23.26 -7.10
CA GLU A 68 12.32 24.52 -7.56
C GLU A 68 12.01 25.47 -6.40
N LEU A 69 11.36 24.95 -5.36
CA LEU A 69 10.94 25.73 -4.19
C LEU A 69 12.05 25.97 -3.15
N ALA A 70 13.29 25.57 -3.41
CA ALA A 70 14.38 25.81 -2.48
C ALA A 70 14.67 27.32 -2.26
N ARG A 71 14.39 28.14 -3.26
CA ARG A 71 14.59 29.59 -3.29
C ARG A 71 13.45 30.28 -4.05
N PRO A 72 13.20 31.57 -3.77
CA PRO A 72 12.27 32.36 -4.56
C PRO A 72 12.71 32.52 -6.02
N GLY A 73 11.75 32.64 -6.91
CA GLY A 73 11.93 32.75 -8.37
C GLY A 73 11.94 31.40 -9.07
N LEU A 74 11.53 31.39 -10.35
CA LEU A 74 11.59 30.17 -11.17
C LEU A 74 13.04 29.87 -11.57
N GLN A 75 13.50 28.63 -11.34
CA GLN A 75 14.92 28.26 -11.51
C GLN A 75 15.12 27.03 -12.40
N ILE A 76 14.25 26.03 -12.31
CA ILE A 76 14.44 24.69 -12.91
C ILE A 76 13.33 24.38 -13.90
N VAL A 77 12.08 24.71 -13.55
CA VAL A 77 10.89 24.36 -14.33
C VAL A 77 9.98 25.56 -14.52
N SER A 78 9.24 25.61 -15.62
CA SER A 78 8.17 26.59 -15.85
C SER A 78 6.96 26.31 -14.94
N HIS A 79 6.06 27.28 -14.81
CA HIS A 79 4.78 27.09 -14.11
C HIS A 79 4.00 25.88 -14.65
N GLN A 80 3.95 25.70 -15.97
CA GLN A 80 3.26 24.58 -16.60
C GLN A 80 3.91 23.24 -16.23
N GLN A 81 5.23 23.13 -16.34
CA GLN A 81 5.95 21.90 -15.97
C GLN A 81 5.84 21.59 -14.48
N TYR A 82 5.79 22.61 -13.62
CA TYR A 82 5.55 22.41 -12.19
C TYR A 82 4.14 21.85 -11.94
N ASN A 83 3.13 22.38 -12.64
CA ASN A 83 1.74 21.91 -12.53
C ASN A 83 1.60 20.47 -13.04
N GLU A 84 2.27 20.10 -14.11
CA GLU A 84 2.36 18.72 -14.58
C GLU A 84 3.05 17.82 -13.56
N ALA A 85 4.18 18.27 -12.99
CA ALA A 85 4.94 17.49 -12.02
C ALA A 85 4.12 17.14 -10.78
N PHE A 86 3.41 18.10 -10.15
CA PHE A 86 2.61 17.79 -8.98
C PHE A 86 1.36 16.98 -9.31
N THR A 87 0.76 17.18 -10.49
CA THR A 87 -0.39 16.40 -10.93
C THR A 87 -0.02 14.93 -11.12
N ILE A 88 1.03 14.68 -11.87
CA ILE A 88 1.50 13.33 -12.19
C ILE A 88 2.11 12.65 -10.95
N HIS A 89 2.87 13.38 -10.11
CA HIS A 89 3.36 12.87 -8.83
C HIS A 89 2.22 12.35 -7.95
N ALA A 90 1.21 13.17 -7.68
CA ALA A 90 0.12 12.79 -6.81
C ALA A 90 -0.71 11.63 -7.40
N THR A 91 -0.99 11.68 -8.70
CA THR A 91 -1.71 10.62 -9.41
C THR A 91 -1.00 9.28 -9.30
N ILE A 92 0.30 9.25 -9.57
CA ILE A 92 1.11 8.02 -9.49
C ILE A 92 1.16 7.52 -8.05
N MET A 93 1.47 8.40 -7.07
CA MET A 93 1.64 7.97 -5.69
C MET A 93 0.38 7.34 -5.09
N MET A 94 -0.80 7.88 -5.41
CA MET A 94 -2.08 7.35 -4.92
C MET A 94 -2.52 6.11 -5.69
N LEU A 95 -2.61 6.21 -7.02
CA LEU A 95 -3.35 5.26 -7.84
C LEU A 95 -2.46 4.22 -8.56
N LEU A 96 -1.18 4.53 -8.78
CA LEU A 96 -0.25 3.64 -9.49
C LEU A 96 0.85 3.06 -8.59
N PHE A 97 1.02 3.59 -7.38
CA PHE A 97 1.95 3.04 -6.38
C PHE A 97 1.20 2.46 -5.17
N ALA A 98 0.43 3.25 -4.42
CA ALA A 98 -0.14 2.83 -3.15
C ALA A 98 -1.12 1.65 -3.32
N THR A 99 -2.14 1.82 -4.15
CA THR A 99 -3.16 0.80 -4.44
C THR A 99 -2.56 -0.48 -5.04
N PRO A 100 -1.67 -0.43 -6.06
CA PRO A 100 -1.04 -1.63 -6.60
C PRO A 100 -0.04 -2.29 -5.66
N THR A 101 0.58 -1.56 -4.74
CA THR A 101 1.48 -2.14 -3.73
C THR A 101 0.70 -3.04 -2.77
N PHE A 102 -0.46 -2.58 -2.27
CA PHE A 102 -1.29 -3.46 -1.46
C PHE A 102 -1.80 -4.66 -2.25
N THR A 103 -2.18 -4.46 -3.52
CA THR A 103 -2.60 -5.54 -4.42
C THR A 103 -1.48 -6.58 -4.59
N GLY A 104 -0.23 -6.13 -4.69
CA GLY A 104 0.94 -6.97 -4.75
C GLY A 104 1.14 -7.81 -3.48
N PHE A 105 1.09 -7.20 -2.30
CA PHE A 105 1.15 -7.93 -1.03
C PHE A 105 -0.05 -8.86 -0.84
N ALA A 106 -1.27 -8.41 -1.17
CA ALA A 106 -2.46 -9.25 -1.09
C ALA A 106 -2.33 -10.49 -1.96
N ASN A 107 -1.88 -10.34 -3.22
CA ASN A 107 -1.59 -11.49 -4.08
C ASN A 107 -0.52 -12.41 -3.50
N ALA A 108 0.60 -11.85 -3.05
CA ALA A 108 1.72 -12.66 -2.58
C ALA A 108 1.43 -13.43 -1.27
N VAL A 109 0.66 -12.83 -0.34
CA VAL A 109 0.57 -13.27 1.05
C VAL A 109 -0.82 -13.79 1.45
N MET A 110 -1.91 -13.13 1.03
CA MET A 110 -3.26 -13.45 1.51
C MET A 110 -3.69 -14.89 1.22
N PRO A 111 -3.44 -15.49 0.02
CA PRO A 111 -3.77 -16.89 -0.21
C PRO A 111 -3.01 -17.84 0.71
N LEU A 112 -1.75 -17.52 1.06
CA LEU A 112 -0.98 -18.28 2.05
C LEU A 112 -1.62 -18.19 3.44
N GLN A 113 -2.03 -16.99 3.85
CA GLN A 113 -2.63 -16.73 5.17
C GLN A 113 -3.92 -17.51 5.40
N ILE A 114 -4.71 -17.74 4.36
CA ILE A 114 -5.97 -18.49 4.48
C ILE A 114 -5.85 -19.96 4.07
N GLY A 115 -4.66 -20.41 3.65
CA GLY A 115 -4.39 -21.77 3.21
C GLY A 115 -5.00 -22.12 1.85
N ALA A 116 -5.29 -21.12 1.01
CA ALA A 116 -5.76 -21.32 -0.35
C ALA A 116 -4.60 -21.74 -1.27
N PRO A 117 -4.82 -22.65 -2.24
CA PRO A 117 -3.76 -23.08 -3.18
C PRO A 117 -3.44 -22.02 -4.24
N ASP A 118 -4.36 -21.12 -4.53
CA ASP A 118 -4.26 -19.98 -5.44
C ASP A 118 -5.42 -19.01 -5.18
N VAL A 119 -5.50 -17.89 -5.91
CA VAL A 119 -6.68 -17.02 -5.94
C VAL A 119 -7.83 -17.69 -6.70
N ALA A 120 -9.09 -17.21 -6.48
CA ALA A 120 -10.29 -17.82 -7.07
C ALA A 120 -10.28 -17.78 -8.60
N PHE A 121 -9.78 -16.69 -9.20
CA PHE A 121 -9.75 -16.46 -10.64
C PHE A 121 -8.33 -16.15 -11.13
N PRO A 122 -7.43 -17.17 -11.30
CA PRO A 122 -6.02 -16.92 -11.61
C PRO A 122 -5.78 -16.22 -12.96
N ARG A 123 -6.61 -16.50 -13.99
CA ARG A 123 -6.52 -15.82 -15.29
C ARG A 123 -6.98 -14.37 -15.22
N LEU A 124 -8.05 -14.10 -14.46
CA LEU A 124 -8.50 -12.74 -14.20
C LEU A 124 -7.42 -11.95 -13.44
N ASN A 125 -6.76 -12.59 -12.47
CA ASN A 125 -5.65 -12.01 -11.73
C ASN A 125 -4.47 -11.58 -12.65
N ALA A 126 -4.09 -12.43 -13.59
CA ALA A 126 -3.09 -12.08 -14.59
C ALA A 126 -3.55 -10.92 -15.48
N PHE A 127 -4.82 -10.92 -15.92
CA PHE A 127 -5.40 -9.85 -16.72
C PHE A 127 -5.39 -8.51 -15.98
N THR A 128 -5.76 -8.47 -14.68
CA THR A 128 -5.76 -7.23 -13.89
C THR A 128 -4.38 -6.59 -13.82
N TYR A 129 -3.31 -7.38 -13.72
CA TYR A 129 -1.95 -6.83 -13.74
C TYR A 129 -1.64 -6.08 -15.05
N TRP A 130 -1.98 -6.65 -16.19
CA TRP A 130 -1.73 -6.01 -17.49
C TRP A 130 -2.57 -4.76 -17.70
N VAL A 131 -3.83 -4.78 -17.27
CA VAL A 131 -4.72 -3.61 -17.30
C VAL A 131 -4.16 -2.48 -16.45
N TYR A 132 -3.67 -2.79 -15.24
CA TYR A 132 -2.98 -1.82 -14.38
C TYR A 132 -1.74 -1.24 -15.05
N LEU A 133 -0.84 -2.09 -15.57
CA LEU A 133 0.41 -1.66 -16.19
C LEU A 133 0.14 -0.73 -17.39
N PHE A 134 -0.73 -1.12 -18.30
CA PHE A 134 -1.03 -0.30 -19.49
C PHE A 134 -1.78 0.97 -19.14
N GLY A 135 -2.71 0.94 -18.19
CA GLY A 135 -3.36 2.16 -17.67
C GLY A 135 -2.36 3.14 -17.09
N GLY A 136 -1.42 2.64 -16.28
CA GLY A 136 -0.35 3.48 -15.71
C GLY A 136 0.61 4.05 -16.77
N LEU A 137 0.99 3.25 -17.76
CA LEU A 137 1.81 3.72 -18.89
C LEU A 137 1.09 4.80 -19.73
N MET A 138 -0.25 4.68 -19.90
CA MET A 138 -1.04 5.72 -20.55
C MET A 138 -0.95 7.04 -19.78
N VAL A 139 -1.14 7.03 -18.47
CA VAL A 139 -1.02 8.25 -17.64
C VAL A 139 0.35 8.91 -17.81
N VAL A 140 1.43 8.13 -17.70
CA VAL A 140 2.81 8.65 -17.81
C VAL A 140 3.14 9.12 -19.21
N SER A 141 2.60 8.49 -20.25
CA SER A 141 2.84 8.88 -21.65
C SER A 141 2.34 10.28 -21.99
N GLY A 142 1.43 10.85 -21.18
CA GLY A 142 1.05 12.25 -21.28
C GLY A 142 2.23 13.22 -21.23
N LEU A 143 3.29 12.91 -20.47
CA LEU A 143 4.53 13.70 -20.41
C LEU A 143 5.30 13.73 -21.75
N LEU A 144 5.00 12.85 -22.68
CA LEU A 144 5.65 12.76 -23.99
C LEU A 144 4.82 13.43 -25.11
N THR A 145 3.63 13.96 -24.78
CA THR A 145 2.79 14.65 -25.77
C THR A 145 3.30 16.06 -26.02
N ALA A 146 2.99 16.62 -27.19
CA ALA A 146 3.44 17.96 -27.58
C ALA A 146 2.89 19.06 -26.64
N ASP A 147 1.69 18.86 -26.11
CA ASP A 147 1.00 19.81 -25.23
C ASP A 147 1.27 19.55 -23.74
N GLY A 148 2.12 18.57 -23.42
CA GLY A 148 2.44 18.17 -22.04
C GLY A 148 1.41 17.25 -21.41
N ALA A 149 1.64 16.90 -20.14
CA ALA A 149 0.73 16.06 -19.35
C ALA A 149 -0.44 16.85 -18.76
N ALA A 150 -1.34 16.14 -18.06
CA ALA A 150 -2.36 16.79 -17.23
C ALA A 150 -1.70 17.69 -16.16
N ALA A 151 -2.23 18.92 -15.98
CA ALA A 151 -1.66 19.94 -15.11
C ALA A 151 -2.64 20.54 -14.09
N PHE A 152 -3.81 19.90 -13.89
CA PHE A 152 -4.93 20.39 -13.09
C PHE A 152 -5.01 19.80 -11.66
N GLY A 153 -3.97 19.08 -11.23
CA GLY A 153 -3.97 18.34 -9.97
C GLY A 153 -4.69 16.99 -10.08
N TRP A 154 -4.37 16.06 -9.15
CA TRP A 154 -4.89 14.70 -9.21
C TRP A 154 -6.42 14.59 -9.02
N PHE A 155 -7.07 15.61 -8.45
CA PHE A 155 -8.52 15.65 -8.31
C PHE A 155 -9.23 16.45 -9.43
N ALA A 156 -8.49 16.99 -10.38
CA ALA A 156 -8.98 17.49 -11.67
C ALA A 156 -10.26 18.34 -11.58
N TYR A 157 -10.27 19.40 -10.77
CA TYR A 157 -11.47 20.24 -10.59
C TYR A 157 -11.89 20.94 -11.88
N ALA A 158 -13.18 20.91 -12.14
CA ALA A 158 -13.80 21.74 -13.16
C ALA A 158 -13.76 23.24 -12.73
N PRO A 159 -13.52 24.18 -13.67
CA PRO A 159 -13.43 24.00 -15.13
C PRO A 159 -12.04 23.61 -15.64
N LEU A 160 -11.00 23.53 -14.78
CA LEU A 160 -9.61 23.29 -15.22
C LEU A 160 -9.45 21.96 -15.99
N ASN A 161 -10.27 20.94 -15.70
CA ASN A 161 -10.27 19.65 -16.37
C ASN A 161 -10.91 19.65 -17.76
N SER A 162 -11.61 20.72 -18.16
CA SER A 162 -12.26 20.82 -19.46
C SER A 162 -11.27 21.03 -20.62
N ALA A 163 -11.70 20.71 -21.84
CA ALA A 163 -10.87 20.92 -23.04
C ALA A 163 -10.55 22.39 -23.32
N ALA A 164 -11.37 23.33 -22.81
CA ALA A 164 -11.13 24.77 -22.95
C ALA A 164 -9.92 25.26 -22.13
N TYR A 165 -9.73 24.71 -20.92
CA TYR A 165 -8.67 25.14 -20.00
C TYR A 165 -7.44 24.21 -19.99
N SER A 166 -7.64 22.96 -20.36
CA SER A 166 -6.58 21.95 -20.47
C SER A 166 -6.70 21.24 -21.83
N PRO A 167 -6.35 21.91 -22.91
CA PRO A 167 -6.39 21.30 -24.26
C PRO A 167 -5.33 20.21 -24.39
N GLY A 168 -5.35 19.49 -25.52
CA GLY A 168 -4.34 18.49 -25.84
C GLY A 168 -4.68 17.07 -25.38
N THR A 169 -3.79 16.15 -25.71
CA THR A 169 -3.97 14.71 -25.51
C THR A 169 -3.55 14.25 -24.11
N GLY A 170 -2.64 14.97 -23.45
CA GLY A 170 -2.14 14.57 -22.11
C GLY A 170 -3.23 14.41 -21.05
N PRO A 171 -4.16 15.38 -20.89
CA PRO A 171 -5.33 15.25 -20.03
C PRO A 171 -6.24 14.07 -20.36
N ASP A 172 -6.43 13.73 -21.65
CA ASP A 172 -7.24 12.59 -22.08
C ASP A 172 -6.55 11.26 -21.71
N LEU A 173 -5.23 11.17 -21.93
CA LEU A 173 -4.43 10.01 -21.51
C LEU A 173 -4.45 9.82 -19.99
N TRP A 174 -4.47 10.91 -19.21
CA TRP A 174 -4.64 10.85 -17.77
C TRP A 174 -6.01 10.28 -17.39
N ALA A 175 -7.10 10.81 -17.95
CA ALA A 175 -8.47 10.37 -17.64
C ALA A 175 -8.69 8.91 -18.04
N MET A 176 -8.35 8.55 -19.29
CA MET A 176 -8.55 7.19 -19.80
C MET A 176 -7.59 6.18 -19.17
N GLY A 177 -6.33 6.57 -18.92
CA GLY A 177 -5.37 5.72 -18.22
C GLY A 177 -5.83 5.38 -16.79
N LEU A 178 -6.41 6.33 -16.07
CA LEU A 178 -6.98 6.10 -14.75
C LEU A 178 -8.26 5.24 -14.81
N ALA A 179 -9.13 5.46 -15.79
CA ALA A 179 -10.32 4.62 -15.97
C ALA A 179 -9.93 3.15 -16.23
N VAL A 180 -8.93 2.92 -17.07
CA VAL A 180 -8.38 1.58 -17.33
C VAL A 180 -7.75 0.98 -16.08
N SER A 181 -6.90 1.73 -15.36
CA SER A 181 -6.28 1.26 -14.12
C SER A 181 -7.32 0.99 -13.02
N GLY A 182 -8.37 1.81 -12.92
CA GLY A 182 -9.50 1.62 -12.01
C GLY A 182 -10.25 0.31 -12.26
N LEU A 183 -10.42 -0.09 -13.53
CA LEU A 183 -11.00 -1.39 -13.90
C LEU A 183 -10.17 -2.55 -13.33
N SER A 184 -8.83 -2.44 -13.34
CA SER A 184 -7.96 -3.44 -12.70
C SER A 184 -8.29 -3.61 -11.21
N THR A 185 -8.46 -2.51 -10.48
CA THR A 185 -8.77 -2.54 -9.05
C THR A 185 -10.15 -3.15 -8.78
N ILE A 186 -11.16 -2.83 -9.59
CA ILE A 186 -12.51 -3.41 -9.48
C ILE A 186 -12.44 -4.93 -9.66
N LEU A 187 -11.83 -5.41 -10.74
CA LEU A 187 -11.73 -6.85 -11.04
C LEU A 187 -10.87 -7.60 -10.01
N GLY A 188 -9.78 -7.01 -9.55
CA GLY A 188 -8.94 -7.55 -8.49
C GLY A 188 -9.69 -7.69 -7.18
N SER A 189 -10.53 -6.72 -6.83
CA SER A 189 -11.36 -6.75 -5.61
C SER A 189 -12.39 -7.88 -5.64
N VAL A 190 -13.04 -8.12 -6.78
CA VAL A 190 -13.94 -9.29 -6.96
C VAL A 190 -13.17 -10.60 -6.71
N ASN A 191 -11.95 -10.70 -7.25
CA ASN A 191 -11.13 -11.89 -7.07
C ASN A 191 -10.73 -12.11 -5.59
N PHE A 192 -10.30 -11.06 -4.89
CA PHE A 192 -9.90 -11.16 -3.48
C PHE A 192 -11.08 -11.52 -2.58
N ILE A 193 -12.24 -10.88 -2.74
CA ILE A 193 -13.45 -11.20 -1.96
C ILE A 193 -13.81 -12.68 -2.17
N THR A 194 -13.87 -13.13 -3.43
CA THR A 194 -14.20 -14.52 -3.76
C THR A 194 -13.20 -15.51 -3.15
N THR A 195 -11.90 -15.19 -3.24
CA THR A 195 -10.82 -16.01 -2.67
C THR A 195 -10.99 -16.14 -1.16
N ILE A 196 -11.15 -15.02 -0.46
CA ILE A 196 -11.26 -15.00 1.00
C ILE A 196 -12.55 -15.69 1.47
N VAL A 197 -13.66 -15.49 0.77
CA VAL A 197 -14.95 -16.07 1.20
C VAL A 197 -15.02 -17.56 0.88
N CYS A 198 -14.55 -18.01 -0.28
CA CYS A 198 -14.81 -19.36 -0.81
C CYS A 198 -13.64 -20.34 -0.66
N LEU A 199 -12.37 -19.87 -0.54
CA LEU A 199 -11.20 -20.76 -0.64
C LEU A 199 -10.42 -20.92 0.67
N ARG A 200 -10.97 -20.50 1.80
CA ARG A 200 -10.31 -20.74 3.10
C ARG A 200 -10.14 -22.24 3.38
N ALA A 201 -8.97 -22.58 3.89
CA ALA A 201 -8.68 -23.96 4.30
C ALA A 201 -9.61 -24.45 5.40
N PRO A 202 -9.86 -25.78 5.50
CA PRO A 202 -10.61 -26.36 6.61
C PRO A 202 -10.05 -25.93 7.97
N GLY A 203 -10.91 -25.41 8.85
CA GLY A 203 -10.52 -24.87 10.15
C GLY A 203 -10.19 -23.36 10.15
N MET A 204 -9.94 -22.73 9.00
CA MET A 204 -9.77 -21.28 8.87
C MET A 204 -11.14 -20.59 8.86
N THR A 205 -11.73 -20.43 10.05
CA THR A 205 -12.96 -19.64 10.21
C THR A 205 -12.67 -18.15 10.05
N LEU A 206 -13.70 -17.32 9.89
CA LEU A 206 -13.51 -15.86 9.77
C LEU A 206 -12.70 -15.28 10.94
N PHE A 207 -13.05 -15.66 12.19
CA PHE A 207 -12.35 -15.20 13.40
C PHE A 207 -11.03 -15.94 13.69
N ARG A 208 -10.47 -16.63 12.72
CA ARG A 208 -9.09 -17.15 12.73
C ARG A 208 -8.23 -16.57 11.62
N MET A 209 -8.84 -15.73 10.74
CA MET A 209 -8.09 -15.07 9.68
C MET A 209 -7.15 -14.02 10.27
N PRO A 210 -5.93 -13.87 9.72
CA PRO A 210 -5.01 -12.77 10.05
C PRO A 210 -5.64 -11.39 9.81
N ILE A 211 -5.20 -10.38 10.56
CA ILE A 211 -5.71 -9.00 10.44
C ILE A 211 -5.43 -8.43 9.06
N PHE A 212 -4.29 -8.78 8.43
CA PHE A 212 -4.01 -8.37 7.06
C PHE A 212 -5.09 -8.88 6.09
N THR A 213 -5.48 -10.16 6.18
CA THR A 213 -6.56 -10.71 5.35
C THR A 213 -7.90 -10.02 5.58
N TRP A 214 -8.26 -9.68 6.82
CA TRP A 214 -9.44 -8.89 7.13
C TRP A 214 -9.42 -7.52 6.46
N ASN A 215 -8.26 -6.83 6.53
CA ASN A 215 -8.11 -5.54 5.90
C ASN A 215 -8.18 -5.63 4.36
N VAL A 216 -7.60 -6.67 3.74
CA VAL A 216 -7.77 -6.94 2.30
C VAL A 216 -9.25 -7.13 1.92
N LEU A 217 -10.02 -7.86 2.72
CA LEU A 217 -11.44 -8.07 2.48
C LEU A 217 -12.22 -6.76 2.50
N PHE A 218 -12.08 -5.95 3.55
CA PHE A 218 -12.82 -4.70 3.68
C PHE A 218 -12.34 -3.62 2.70
N THR A 219 -11.04 -3.58 2.40
CA THR A 219 -10.51 -2.75 1.32
C THR A 219 -11.12 -3.11 -0.03
N SER A 220 -11.24 -4.41 -0.34
CA SER A 220 -11.84 -4.85 -1.59
C SER A 220 -13.33 -4.50 -1.70
N ILE A 221 -14.08 -4.59 -0.59
CA ILE A 221 -15.47 -4.16 -0.53
C ILE A 221 -15.58 -2.65 -0.78
N LEU A 222 -14.72 -1.86 -0.14
CA LEU A 222 -14.70 -0.41 -0.29
C LEU A 222 -14.29 0.00 -1.72
N ALA A 223 -13.36 -0.71 -2.33
CA ALA A 223 -12.94 -0.47 -3.70
C ALA A 223 -14.08 -0.73 -4.71
N LEU A 224 -14.90 -1.76 -4.50
CA LEU A 224 -16.09 -2.00 -5.32
C LEU A 224 -17.16 -0.92 -5.17
N LEU A 225 -17.19 -0.19 -4.06
CA LEU A 225 -18.07 0.95 -3.88
C LEU A 225 -17.52 2.21 -4.57
N ALA A 226 -16.23 2.49 -4.42
CA ALA A 226 -15.64 3.78 -4.77
C ALA A 226 -15.14 3.86 -6.23
N PHE A 227 -14.42 2.87 -6.72
CA PHE A 227 -13.80 2.91 -8.05
C PHE A 227 -14.80 2.97 -9.23
N PRO A 228 -15.98 2.32 -9.19
CA PRO A 228 -16.98 2.50 -10.24
C PRO A 228 -17.44 3.95 -10.39
N VAL A 229 -17.55 4.69 -9.29
CA VAL A 229 -17.93 6.12 -9.31
C VAL A 229 -16.85 6.96 -9.98
N LEU A 230 -15.57 6.76 -9.62
CA LEU A 230 -14.46 7.43 -10.29
C LEU A 230 -14.42 7.08 -11.79
N THR A 231 -14.52 5.80 -12.13
CA THR A 231 -14.44 5.34 -13.53
C THR A 231 -15.57 5.97 -14.35
N ALA A 232 -16.79 5.99 -13.82
CA ALA A 232 -17.91 6.66 -14.48
C ALA A 232 -17.67 8.17 -14.64
N ALA A 233 -17.20 8.86 -13.60
CA ALA A 233 -16.90 10.28 -13.67
C ALA A 233 -15.82 10.62 -14.72
N LEU A 234 -14.76 9.79 -14.83
CA LEU A 234 -13.71 9.96 -15.83
C LEU A 234 -14.20 9.73 -17.26
N LEU A 235 -15.05 8.72 -17.48
CA LEU A 235 -15.67 8.48 -18.79
C LEU A 235 -16.61 9.61 -19.21
N VAL A 236 -17.39 10.16 -18.27
CA VAL A 236 -18.24 11.32 -18.51
C VAL A 236 -17.39 12.58 -18.76
N LEU A 237 -16.29 12.76 -18.05
CA LEU A 237 -15.34 13.86 -18.33
C LEU A 237 -14.78 13.75 -19.75
N GLU A 238 -14.42 12.56 -20.21
CA GLU A 238 -13.95 12.37 -21.59
C GLU A 238 -15.06 12.66 -22.61
N ALA A 239 -16.31 12.32 -22.28
CA ALA A 239 -17.47 12.70 -23.11
C ALA A 239 -17.65 14.23 -23.18
N ASP A 240 -17.48 14.95 -22.09
CA ASP A 240 -17.47 16.42 -22.08
C ASP A 240 -16.34 16.98 -22.95
N ARG A 241 -15.13 16.45 -22.80
CA ARG A 241 -13.94 16.94 -23.51
C ARG A 241 -13.95 16.68 -25.02
N LYS A 242 -14.49 15.53 -25.46
CA LYS A 242 -14.43 15.08 -26.87
C LYS A 242 -15.74 15.18 -27.63
N PHE A 243 -16.86 15.04 -26.93
CA PHE A 243 -18.17 14.91 -27.58
C PHE A 243 -19.15 16.01 -27.18
N GLY A 244 -18.74 17.00 -26.35
CA GLY A 244 -19.56 18.12 -25.95
C GLY A 244 -20.81 17.71 -25.14
N ALA A 245 -20.65 16.77 -24.19
CA ALA A 245 -21.77 16.34 -23.34
C ALA A 245 -22.21 17.40 -22.31
N HIS A 246 -21.31 18.34 -21.94
CA HIS A 246 -21.59 19.50 -21.07
C HIS A 246 -22.10 19.15 -19.66
N VAL A 247 -21.76 17.98 -19.14
CA VAL A 247 -22.22 17.51 -17.80
C VAL A 247 -21.53 18.28 -16.68
N PHE A 248 -20.22 18.54 -16.83
CA PHE A 248 -19.42 19.20 -15.80
C PHE A 248 -19.25 20.72 -16.04
N ASP A 249 -20.00 21.30 -16.95
CA ASP A 249 -20.00 22.75 -17.17
C ASP A 249 -20.41 23.51 -15.90
N ALA A 250 -19.62 24.53 -15.54
CA ALA A 250 -19.84 25.33 -14.34
C ALA A 250 -21.22 26.04 -14.36
N ALA A 251 -21.69 26.48 -15.54
CA ALA A 251 -22.98 27.11 -15.72
C ALA A 251 -24.18 26.23 -15.35
N ASN A 252 -23.98 24.88 -15.41
CA ASN A 252 -25.03 23.89 -15.11
C ASN A 252 -24.85 23.28 -13.69
N GLY A 253 -24.00 23.86 -12.84
CA GLY A 253 -23.64 23.28 -11.53
C GLY A 253 -22.69 22.08 -11.60
N GLY A 254 -22.14 21.80 -12.78
CA GLY A 254 -21.29 20.63 -13.04
C GLY A 254 -19.98 20.63 -12.26
N ALA A 255 -19.43 21.81 -11.91
CA ALA A 255 -18.25 21.90 -11.08
C ALA A 255 -18.46 21.28 -9.68
N LEU A 256 -19.62 21.52 -9.05
CA LEU A 256 -19.95 20.92 -7.76
C LEU A 256 -20.23 19.43 -7.90
N LEU A 257 -20.91 19.02 -8.97
CA LEU A 257 -21.17 17.61 -9.27
C LEU A 257 -19.85 16.83 -9.41
N TRP A 258 -18.87 17.39 -10.17
CA TRP A 258 -17.54 16.77 -10.28
C TRP A 258 -16.89 16.58 -8.91
N GLN A 259 -16.90 17.60 -8.05
CA GLN A 259 -16.29 17.51 -6.72
C GLN A 259 -16.95 16.43 -5.86
N HIS A 260 -18.29 16.32 -5.87
CA HIS A 260 -18.98 15.26 -5.13
C HIS A 260 -18.66 13.86 -5.66
N LEU A 261 -18.69 13.65 -6.97
CA LEU A 261 -18.35 12.35 -7.57
C LEU A 261 -16.89 11.98 -7.32
N PHE A 262 -15.99 12.95 -7.48
CA PHE A 262 -14.57 12.71 -7.24
C PHE A 262 -14.29 12.38 -5.76
N TRP A 263 -14.82 13.16 -4.82
CA TRP A 263 -14.53 12.95 -3.40
C TRP A 263 -15.29 11.79 -2.78
N PHE A 264 -16.45 11.43 -3.32
CA PHE A 264 -17.11 10.16 -2.96
C PHE A 264 -16.22 8.94 -3.26
N PHE A 265 -15.35 9.05 -4.26
CA PHE A 265 -14.24 8.13 -4.46
C PHE A 265 -13.02 8.52 -3.58
N GLY A 266 -12.60 9.77 -3.61
CA GLY A 266 -11.29 10.22 -3.14
C GLY A 266 -11.08 10.05 -1.64
N HIS A 267 -12.11 10.18 -0.80
CA HIS A 267 -11.96 9.88 0.62
C HIS A 267 -11.96 8.36 0.90
N PRO A 268 -12.88 7.53 0.39
CA PRO A 268 -12.72 6.09 0.45
C PRO A 268 -11.36 5.60 -0.05
N GLU A 269 -10.79 6.20 -1.09
CA GLU A 269 -9.47 5.85 -1.62
C GLU A 269 -8.37 5.93 -0.56
N VAL A 270 -8.35 6.97 0.27
CA VAL A 270 -7.32 7.08 1.32
C VAL A 270 -7.42 5.95 2.35
N TYR A 271 -8.62 5.42 2.59
CA TYR A 271 -8.80 4.22 3.43
C TYR A 271 -8.56 2.92 2.67
N ILE A 272 -8.85 2.86 1.37
CA ILE A 272 -8.47 1.73 0.51
C ILE A 272 -6.95 1.51 0.56
N VAL A 273 -6.17 2.58 0.52
CA VAL A 273 -4.72 2.47 0.63
C VAL A 273 -4.23 2.31 2.08
N ALA A 274 -4.91 2.85 3.10
CA ALA A 274 -4.45 2.78 4.48
C ALA A 274 -4.72 1.42 5.16
N LEU A 275 -5.92 0.86 4.98
CA LEU A 275 -6.35 -0.35 5.70
C LEU A 275 -5.43 -1.56 5.48
N PRO A 276 -4.98 -1.91 4.26
CA PRO A 276 -4.06 -3.02 4.07
C PRO A 276 -2.74 -2.83 4.81
N PHE A 277 -2.22 -1.60 4.86
CA PHE A 277 -0.97 -1.30 5.55
C PHE A 277 -1.13 -1.29 7.07
N PHE A 278 -2.31 -0.96 7.60
CA PHE A 278 -2.65 -1.27 9.00
C PHE A 278 -2.59 -2.78 9.26
N GLY A 279 -3.01 -3.58 8.28
CA GLY A 279 -2.89 -5.02 8.31
C GLY A 279 -1.44 -5.48 8.37
N VAL A 280 -0.57 -4.96 7.50
CA VAL A 280 0.87 -5.26 7.48
C VAL A 280 1.50 -5.04 8.86
N VAL A 281 1.28 -3.87 9.45
CA VAL A 281 1.82 -3.54 10.79
C VAL A 281 1.23 -4.46 11.86
N SER A 282 -0.04 -4.82 11.74
CA SER A 282 -0.70 -5.75 12.67
C SER A 282 -0.17 -7.18 12.61
N GLU A 283 0.40 -7.63 11.48
CA GLU A 283 1.09 -8.92 11.40
C GLU A 283 2.51 -8.87 12.00
N ILE A 284 3.18 -7.72 11.89
CA ILE A 284 4.57 -7.56 12.31
C ILE A 284 4.70 -7.36 13.84
N LEU A 285 3.89 -6.49 14.41
CA LEU A 285 4.00 -6.14 15.84
C LEU A 285 3.92 -7.35 16.78
N PRO A 286 3.01 -8.33 16.61
CA PRO A 286 2.95 -9.52 17.45
C PRO A 286 4.22 -10.37 17.40
N VAL A 287 4.83 -10.50 16.22
CA VAL A 287 6.03 -11.31 15.99
C VAL A 287 7.21 -10.73 16.78
N PHE A 288 7.47 -9.43 16.63
CA PHE A 288 8.60 -8.76 17.28
C PHE A 288 8.30 -8.26 18.70
N SER A 289 7.06 -8.41 19.17
CA SER A 289 6.68 -8.27 20.59
C SER A 289 6.61 -9.61 21.31
N ARG A 290 6.69 -10.72 20.56
CA ARG A 290 6.53 -12.09 21.05
C ARG A 290 5.25 -12.29 21.86
N LYS A 291 4.18 -11.63 21.41
CA LYS A 291 2.84 -11.67 22.04
C LYS A 291 1.76 -11.86 20.98
N PRO A 292 0.59 -12.46 21.34
CA PRO A 292 -0.57 -12.38 20.47
C PRO A 292 -1.03 -10.93 20.31
N MET A 293 -1.74 -10.65 19.22
CA MET A 293 -2.35 -9.34 18.98
C MET A 293 -3.33 -9.00 20.10
N PHE A 294 -3.11 -7.90 20.78
CA PHE A 294 -4.03 -7.41 21.79
C PHE A 294 -5.32 -6.91 21.13
N GLY A 295 -6.47 -7.38 21.62
CA GLY A 295 -7.77 -6.90 21.16
C GLY A 295 -8.11 -7.27 19.71
N TYR A 296 -7.79 -8.47 19.25
CA TYR A 296 -8.04 -8.95 17.90
C TYR A 296 -9.47 -8.63 17.40
N ALA A 297 -10.51 -8.95 18.17
CA ALA A 297 -11.90 -8.65 17.81
C ALA A 297 -12.17 -7.13 17.71
N ALA A 298 -11.56 -6.33 18.59
CA ALA A 298 -11.68 -4.86 18.53
C ALA A 298 -11.02 -4.28 17.28
N LEU A 299 -9.88 -4.85 16.83
CA LEU A 299 -9.24 -4.46 15.56
C LEU A 299 -10.14 -4.73 14.36
N ILE A 300 -10.81 -5.88 14.32
CA ILE A 300 -11.78 -6.21 13.26
C ILE A 300 -12.96 -5.24 13.31
N GLY A 301 -13.55 -5.02 14.49
CA GLY A 301 -14.65 -4.07 14.67
C GLY A 301 -14.28 -2.65 14.24
N ALA A 302 -13.06 -2.20 14.59
CA ALA A 302 -12.53 -0.92 14.15
C ALA A 302 -12.34 -0.85 12.62
N THR A 303 -11.87 -1.93 11.98
CA THR A 303 -11.76 -2.00 10.52
C THR A 303 -13.13 -1.88 9.85
N ILE A 304 -14.14 -2.58 10.35
CA ILE A 304 -15.52 -2.50 9.84
C ILE A 304 -16.07 -1.07 9.99
N ALA A 305 -15.89 -0.47 11.17
CA ALA A 305 -16.36 0.88 11.46
C ALA A 305 -15.69 1.92 10.54
N ILE A 306 -14.36 1.86 10.34
CA ILE A 306 -13.64 2.75 9.42
C ILE A 306 -14.17 2.56 8.00
N THR A 307 -14.35 1.32 7.53
CA THR A 307 -14.86 1.03 6.19
C THR A 307 -16.24 1.65 5.96
N GLY A 308 -17.17 1.47 6.91
CA GLY A 308 -18.52 2.06 6.82
C GLY A 308 -18.50 3.58 6.88
N LEU A 309 -17.75 4.16 7.82
CA LEU A 309 -17.66 5.61 7.99
C LEU A 309 -16.98 6.30 6.81
N SER A 310 -15.99 5.66 6.17
CA SER A 310 -15.25 6.25 5.06
C SER A 310 -16.14 6.70 3.89
N ALA A 311 -17.27 6.02 3.67
CA ALA A 311 -18.24 6.39 2.64
C ALA A 311 -19.16 7.55 3.05
N THR A 312 -19.05 8.10 4.26
CA THR A 312 -19.96 9.15 4.78
C THR A 312 -19.27 10.49 5.02
N VAL A 313 -17.95 10.58 4.86
CA VAL A 313 -17.15 11.74 5.27
C VAL A 313 -16.61 12.58 4.10
N TRP A 314 -16.82 12.18 2.85
CA TRP A 314 -16.12 12.70 1.67
C TRP A 314 -16.15 14.22 1.51
N ALA A 315 -17.26 14.89 1.91
CA ALA A 315 -17.39 16.32 1.65
C ALA A 315 -16.64 17.21 2.65
N HIS A 316 -15.85 16.64 3.59
CA HIS A 316 -14.89 17.44 4.34
C HIS A 316 -13.77 18.00 3.43
N HIS A 317 -13.53 17.41 2.27
CA HIS A 317 -12.65 17.98 1.24
C HIS A 317 -13.26 19.19 0.52
N MET A 318 -14.51 19.57 0.86
CA MET A 318 -15.30 20.59 0.17
C MET A 318 -15.81 21.67 1.14
N PHE A 319 -15.29 21.77 2.36
CA PHE A 319 -15.77 22.72 3.36
C PHE A 319 -15.71 24.17 2.86
N ALA A 320 -14.62 24.55 2.19
CA ALA A 320 -14.42 25.89 1.66
C ALA A 320 -15.31 26.23 0.45
N THR A 321 -16.04 25.28 -0.13
CA THR A 321 -17.02 25.56 -1.21
C THR A 321 -18.28 26.27 -0.71
N GLY A 322 -18.58 26.16 0.59
CA GLY A 322 -19.84 26.65 1.18
C GLY A 322 -21.09 25.88 0.76
N ALA A 323 -20.96 24.82 -0.03
CA ALA A 323 -22.07 24.08 -0.65
C ALA A 323 -22.34 22.72 0.00
N VAL A 324 -21.81 22.46 1.20
CA VAL A 324 -21.94 21.18 1.90
C VAL A 324 -22.50 21.39 3.32
N LEU A 325 -23.12 20.34 3.87
CA LEU A 325 -23.66 20.36 5.23
C LEU A 325 -22.50 20.22 6.25
N LEU A 326 -21.88 21.35 6.61
CA LEU A 326 -20.70 21.43 7.47
C LEU A 326 -20.84 20.63 8.77
N PRO A 327 -21.92 20.76 9.59
CA PRO A 327 -22.03 20.04 10.85
C PRO A 327 -22.04 18.52 10.68
N PHE A 328 -22.71 18.01 9.65
CA PHE A 328 -22.77 16.58 9.37
C PHE A 328 -21.39 16.03 8.98
N PHE A 329 -20.76 16.61 7.96
CA PHE A 329 -19.48 16.10 7.45
C PHE A 329 -18.35 16.30 8.45
N SER A 330 -18.39 17.35 9.26
CA SER A 330 -17.44 17.53 10.37
C SER A 330 -17.64 16.46 11.45
N LEU A 331 -18.86 16.23 11.92
CA LEU A 331 -19.17 15.21 12.92
C LEU A 331 -18.72 13.81 12.45
N MET A 332 -19.04 13.44 11.22
CA MET A 332 -18.66 12.14 10.66
C MET A 332 -17.14 12.00 10.54
N SER A 333 -16.43 13.09 10.23
CA SER A 333 -14.98 13.14 10.13
C SER A 333 -14.29 13.03 11.49
N PHE A 334 -14.85 13.60 12.55
CA PHE A 334 -14.39 13.35 13.92
C PHE A 334 -14.67 11.92 14.37
N LEU A 335 -15.82 11.38 13.99
CA LEU A 335 -16.24 10.04 14.41
C LEU A 335 -15.32 8.96 13.86
N ILE A 336 -14.79 9.09 12.64
CA ILE A 336 -13.87 8.09 12.05
C ILE A 336 -12.51 8.04 12.77
N ALA A 337 -12.14 9.07 13.51
CA ALA A 337 -10.93 9.08 14.33
C ALA A 337 -11.04 8.10 15.52
N VAL A 338 -12.26 7.84 16.02
CA VAL A 338 -12.48 6.96 17.19
C VAL A 338 -12.04 5.51 16.91
N PRO A 339 -12.52 4.80 15.88
CA PRO A 339 -12.06 3.44 15.59
C PRO A 339 -10.58 3.41 15.18
N THR A 340 -10.04 4.49 14.59
CA THR A 340 -8.61 4.62 14.34
C THR A 340 -7.82 4.65 15.64
N GLY A 341 -8.27 5.41 16.65
CA GLY A 341 -7.72 5.42 17.99
C GLY A 341 -7.74 4.03 18.67
N VAL A 342 -8.83 3.26 18.49
CA VAL A 342 -8.91 1.87 18.97
C VAL A 342 -7.77 1.02 18.40
N LYS A 343 -7.47 1.15 17.10
CA LYS A 343 -6.33 0.43 16.49
C LYS A 343 -4.99 0.82 17.12
N PHE A 344 -4.76 2.11 17.37
CA PHE A 344 -3.55 2.58 18.05
C PHE A 344 -3.38 1.96 19.43
N PHE A 345 -4.43 1.96 20.25
CA PHE A 345 -4.39 1.34 21.57
C PHE A 345 -4.13 -0.17 21.49
N ASN A 346 -4.66 -0.85 20.49
CA ASN A 346 -4.40 -2.27 20.28
C ASN A 346 -2.93 -2.54 19.89
N TRP A 347 -2.33 -1.73 19.03
CA TRP A 347 -0.92 -1.85 18.67
C TRP A 347 -0.01 -1.55 19.88
N ILE A 348 -0.28 -0.48 20.63
CA ILE A 348 0.46 -0.16 21.87
C ILE A 348 0.27 -1.29 22.90
N GLY A 349 -0.95 -1.79 23.09
CA GLY A 349 -1.25 -2.89 24.00
C GLY A 349 -0.57 -4.21 23.62
N THR A 350 -0.33 -4.43 22.32
CA THR A 350 0.44 -5.57 21.82
C THR A 350 1.91 -5.46 22.23
N MET A 351 2.49 -4.28 22.12
CA MET A 351 3.89 -4.02 22.53
C MET A 351 4.05 -3.94 24.05
N TRP A 352 3.03 -3.49 24.75
CA TRP A 352 3.06 -3.31 26.20
C TRP A 352 3.35 -4.62 26.93
N GLN A 353 4.39 -4.64 27.78
CA GLN A 353 4.86 -5.85 28.48
C GLN A 353 5.26 -7.01 27.54
N GLY A 354 5.55 -6.73 26.26
CA GLY A 354 6.11 -7.70 25.34
C GLY A 354 7.63 -7.80 25.46
N SER A 355 8.20 -8.91 24.97
CA SER A 355 9.65 -9.04 24.79
C SER A 355 10.04 -8.44 23.44
N LEU A 356 10.21 -7.13 23.39
CA LEU A 356 10.43 -6.40 22.14
C LEU A 356 11.80 -6.69 21.54
N SER A 357 11.83 -6.93 20.24
CA SER A 357 13.05 -6.98 19.44
C SER A 357 12.94 -6.01 18.26
N PHE A 358 14.02 -5.26 17.99
CA PHE A 358 14.01 -4.15 17.04
C PHE A 358 14.80 -4.50 15.78
N GLU A 359 14.41 -5.61 15.13
CA GLU A 359 14.80 -5.90 13.75
C GLU A 359 14.14 -4.90 12.79
N THR A 360 14.67 -4.85 11.57
CA THR A 360 14.24 -3.85 10.57
C THR A 360 12.72 -3.77 10.38
N PRO A 361 11.93 -4.88 10.27
CA PRO A 361 10.47 -4.77 10.14
C PRO A 361 9.80 -4.05 11.33
N MET A 362 10.30 -4.29 12.54
CA MET A 362 9.79 -3.63 13.75
C MET A 362 10.11 -2.14 13.78
N LEU A 363 11.32 -1.72 13.37
CA LEU A 363 11.68 -0.31 13.27
C LEU A 363 10.73 0.45 12.35
N TRP A 364 10.44 -0.12 11.17
CA TRP A 364 9.50 0.47 10.21
C TRP A 364 8.07 0.54 10.77
N SER A 365 7.65 -0.48 11.52
CA SER A 365 6.32 -0.50 12.16
C SER A 365 6.19 0.54 13.26
N VAL A 366 7.24 0.75 14.07
CA VAL A 366 7.27 1.82 15.07
C VAL A 366 7.34 3.20 14.41
N GLY A 367 8.14 3.33 13.33
CA GLY A 367 8.17 4.55 12.53
C GLY A 367 6.79 4.91 11.96
N PHE A 368 6.06 3.91 11.45
CA PHE A 368 4.65 4.07 11.05
C PHE A 368 3.78 4.60 12.19
N LEU A 369 3.88 4.02 13.40
CA LEU A 369 3.07 4.49 14.53
C LEU A 369 3.33 5.96 14.86
N VAL A 370 4.60 6.39 14.87
CA VAL A 370 4.96 7.78 15.16
C VAL A 370 4.43 8.73 14.07
N THR A 371 4.67 8.40 12.81
CA THR A 371 4.29 9.29 11.70
C THR A 371 2.77 9.35 11.52
N PHE A 372 2.09 8.22 11.54
CA PHE A 372 0.64 8.18 11.38
C PHE A 372 -0.11 8.80 12.58
N LEU A 373 0.43 8.71 13.80
CA LEU A 373 -0.15 9.41 14.95
C LEU A 373 -0.19 10.93 14.73
N LEU A 374 0.94 11.52 14.31
CA LEU A 374 1.00 12.95 14.02
C LEU A 374 0.07 13.33 12.86
N GLY A 375 0.04 12.50 11.80
CA GLY A 375 -0.89 12.68 10.68
C GLY A 375 -2.35 12.61 11.11
N GLY A 376 -2.71 11.66 11.96
CA GLY A 376 -4.08 11.52 12.49
C GLY A 376 -4.50 12.72 13.34
N LEU A 377 -3.61 13.23 14.20
CA LEU A 377 -3.88 14.43 15.02
C LEU A 377 -4.08 15.67 14.14
N THR A 378 -3.25 15.88 13.13
CA THR A 378 -3.44 16.98 12.18
C THR A 378 -4.70 16.80 11.32
N GLY A 379 -5.12 15.55 11.07
CA GLY A 379 -6.40 15.23 10.43
C GLY A 379 -7.61 15.68 11.24
N VAL A 380 -7.55 15.52 12.56
CA VAL A 380 -8.59 16.04 13.47
C VAL A 380 -8.67 17.57 13.40
N LEU A 381 -7.53 18.27 13.26
CA LEU A 381 -7.54 19.72 13.09
C LEU A 381 -8.26 20.15 11.80
N VAL A 382 -7.92 19.56 10.66
CA VAL A 382 -8.55 19.90 9.37
C VAL A 382 -9.98 19.34 9.21
N ALA A 383 -10.43 18.44 10.09
CA ALA A 383 -11.82 18.02 10.17
C ALA A 383 -12.74 19.08 10.81
N SER A 384 -12.16 20.11 11.43
CA SER A 384 -12.87 21.25 12.00
C SER A 384 -13.04 22.34 10.96
N PRO A 385 -14.26 22.66 10.47
CA PRO A 385 -14.46 23.68 9.44
C PRO A 385 -13.82 25.04 9.74
N PRO A 386 -13.89 25.60 10.97
CA PRO A 386 -13.24 26.86 11.28
C PRO A 386 -11.71 26.82 11.09
N LEU A 387 -11.07 25.69 11.42
CA LEU A 387 -9.62 25.53 11.22
C LEU A 387 -9.30 25.24 9.74
N ASP A 388 -10.11 24.42 9.07
CA ASP A 388 -9.91 24.10 7.67
C ASP A 388 -10.00 25.35 6.78
N PHE A 389 -10.88 26.31 7.07
CA PHE A 389 -10.95 27.57 6.32
C PHE A 389 -9.64 28.37 6.32
N HIS A 390 -8.81 28.23 7.34
CA HIS A 390 -7.48 28.85 7.40
C HIS A 390 -6.38 27.98 6.78
N LEU A 391 -6.51 26.67 6.85
CA LEU A 391 -5.47 25.71 6.49
C LEU A 391 -5.66 25.12 5.09
N THR A 392 -6.90 25.15 4.57
CA THR A 392 -7.20 24.57 3.25
C THR A 392 -6.33 25.20 2.16
N ASP A 393 -5.92 24.38 1.19
CA ASP A 393 -5.03 24.75 0.08
C ASP A 393 -3.69 25.39 0.48
N SER A 394 -3.27 25.24 1.75
CA SER A 394 -1.93 25.62 2.23
C SER A 394 -0.98 24.41 2.30
N TYR A 395 0.31 24.68 2.59
CA TYR A 395 1.31 23.64 2.86
C TYR A 395 1.02 22.83 4.13
N PHE A 396 0.16 23.29 5.03
CA PHE A 396 -0.31 22.49 6.15
C PHE A 396 -1.02 21.22 5.67
N VAL A 397 -1.88 21.35 4.65
CA VAL A 397 -2.56 20.19 4.05
C VAL A 397 -1.56 19.26 3.35
N VAL A 398 -0.51 19.79 2.72
CA VAL A 398 0.56 18.98 2.13
C VAL A 398 1.27 18.17 3.21
N ALA A 399 1.64 18.81 4.32
CA ALA A 399 2.25 18.15 5.47
C ALA A 399 1.34 17.05 6.04
N HIS A 400 0.10 17.38 6.35
CA HIS A 400 -0.90 16.43 6.85
C HIS A 400 -1.04 15.22 5.90
N LEU A 401 -1.26 15.45 4.61
CA LEU A 401 -1.43 14.37 3.64
C LEU A 401 -0.20 13.45 3.57
N HIS A 402 1.03 13.98 3.66
CA HIS A 402 2.22 13.14 3.66
C HIS A 402 2.38 12.37 4.98
N TYR A 403 2.00 12.95 6.12
CA TYR A 403 2.03 12.22 7.39
C TYR A 403 1.03 11.06 7.42
N VAL A 404 -0.18 11.22 6.84
CA VAL A 404 -1.17 10.12 6.78
C VAL A 404 -0.93 9.15 5.63
N LEU A 405 -0.45 9.61 4.46
CA LEU A 405 -0.26 8.75 3.27
C LEU A 405 1.14 8.15 3.24
N PHE A 406 2.19 8.98 3.17
CA PHE A 406 3.57 8.48 3.16
C PHE A 406 3.90 7.79 4.48
N GLY A 407 3.55 8.43 5.61
CA GLY A 407 3.75 7.89 6.95
C GLY A 407 3.06 6.56 7.21
N THR A 408 1.98 6.25 6.49
CA THR A 408 1.29 4.95 6.52
C THR A 408 1.85 4.01 5.46
N ILE A 409 1.71 4.39 4.19
CA ILE A 409 1.91 3.49 3.06
C ILE A 409 3.38 3.13 2.89
N VAL A 410 4.26 4.13 2.84
CA VAL A 410 5.69 3.88 2.55
C VAL A 410 6.36 3.18 3.73
N PHE A 411 6.08 3.61 4.97
CA PHE A 411 6.64 2.95 6.16
C PHE A 411 6.17 1.50 6.26
N ALA A 412 4.87 1.23 6.11
CA ALA A 412 4.37 -0.14 6.16
C ALA A 412 4.75 -0.97 4.93
N THR A 413 4.93 -0.36 3.75
CA THR A 413 5.48 -1.05 2.55
C THR A 413 6.87 -1.59 2.84
N PHE A 414 7.77 -0.78 3.39
CA PHE A 414 9.10 -1.25 3.75
C PHE A 414 9.08 -2.23 4.92
N ALA A 415 8.21 -2.03 5.92
CA ALA A 415 7.99 -3.02 6.96
C ALA A 415 7.62 -4.38 6.35
N GLY A 416 6.66 -4.41 5.44
CA GLY A 416 6.22 -5.63 4.73
C GLY A 416 7.30 -6.23 3.83
N PHE A 417 8.06 -5.42 3.09
CA PHE A 417 9.19 -5.91 2.30
C PHE A 417 10.22 -6.61 3.17
N TYR A 418 10.70 -5.99 4.24
CA TYR A 418 11.67 -6.63 5.14
C TYR A 418 11.09 -7.86 5.82
N PHE A 419 9.81 -7.85 6.21
CA PHE A 419 9.13 -8.95 6.90
C PHE A 419 8.90 -10.16 6.00
N TRP A 420 8.28 -9.98 4.83
CA TRP A 420 7.94 -11.06 3.91
C TRP A 420 8.99 -11.35 2.84
N TRP A 421 10.14 -10.65 2.85
CA TRP A 421 11.20 -10.89 1.86
C TRP A 421 11.63 -12.36 1.77
N PRO A 422 11.75 -13.12 2.89
CA PRO A 422 12.01 -14.55 2.83
C PRO A 422 10.96 -15.34 2.05
N LYS A 423 9.67 -15.00 2.20
CA LYS A 423 8.57 -15.64 1.46
C LYS A 423 8.60 -15.28 -0.03
N LEU A 424 8.96 -14.04 -0.37
CA LEU A 424 9.00 -13.56 -1.75
C LEU A 424 10.20 -14.11 -2.52
N THR A 425 11.35 -14.30 -1.86
CA THR A 425 12.65 -14.53 -2.54
C THR A 425 13.44 -15.74 -2.03
N GLY A 426 13.09 -16.29 -0.87
CA GLY A 426 13.86 -17.34 -0.19
C GLY A 426 15.16 -16.86 0.45
N ARG A 427 15.33 -15.55 0.67
CA ARG A 427 16.54 -14.95 1.26
C ARG A 427 16.18 -13.88 2.29
N MET A 428 17.10 -13.59 3.23
CA MET A 428 16.99 -12.49 4.18
C MET A 428 17.70 -11.24 3.65
N LEU A 429 17.08 -10.07 3.82
CA LEU A 429 17.74 -8.78 3.63
C LEU A 429 18.74 -8.51 4.77
N ASP A 430 19.80 -7.75 4.48
CA ASP A 430 20.82 -7.38 5.47
C ASP A 430 20.25 -6.35 6.47
N GLU A 431 20.31 -6.68 7.76
CA GLU A 431 19.77 -5.88 8.85
C GLU A 431 20.50 -4.52 9.02
N ARG A 432 21.82 -4.48 8.79
CA ARG A 432 22.59 -3.24 8.93
C ARG A 432 22.19 -2.23 7.86
N LEU A 433 22.08 -2.68 6.62
CA LEU A 433 21.58 -1.84 5.52
C LEU A 433 20.12 -1.44 5.74
N GLY A 434 19.30 -2.35 6.29
CA GLY A 434 17.91 -2.06 6.65
C GLY A 434 17.78 -0.94 7.67
N ARG A 435 18.60 -0.94 8.72
CA ARG A 435 18.65 0.12 9.74
C ARG A 435 19.14 1.45 9.18
N ILE A 436 20.16 1.44 8.32
CA ILE A 436 20.63 2.66 7.63
C ILE A 436 19.51 3.24 6.78
N HIS A 437 18.83 2.41 5.99
CA HIS A 437 17.67 2.83 5.19
C HIS A 437 16.58 3.46 6.06
N PHE A 438 16.16 2.79 7.15
CA PHE A 438 15.14 3.29 8.04
C PHE A 438 15.49 4.66 8.61
N TRP A 439 16.65 4.81 9.24
CA TRP A 439 16.99 6.06 9.91
C TRP A 439 17.20 7.22 8.93
N THR A 440 17.79 6.95 7.77
CA THR A 440 17.96 7.98 6.75
C THR A 440 16.61 8.46 6.21
N LEU A 441 15.68 7.53 5.94
CA LEU A 441 14.33 7.88 5.49
C LEU A 441 13.54 8.59 6.58
N PHE A 442 13.56 8.09 7.82
CA PHE A 442 12.81 8.66 8.94
C PHE A 442 13.23 10.12 9.20
N VAL A 443 14.54 10.38 9.28
CA VAL A 443 15.07 11.74 9.47
C VAL A 443 14.73 12.63 8.27
N GLY A 444 14.93 12.13 7.04
CA GLY A 444 14.57 12.86 5.82
C GLY A 444 13.09 13.20 5.78
N PHE A 445 12.21 12.26 6.14
CA PHE A 445 10.76 12.48 6.20
C PHE A 445 10.38 13.58 7.20
N GLN A 446 10.88 13.50 8.45
CA GLN A 446 10.57 14.50 9.48
C GLN A 446 11.10 15.89 9.06
N THR A 447 12.32 15.96 8.53
CA THR A 447 12.91 17.23 8.07
C THR A 447 12.13 17.82 6.90
N THR A 448 11.57 16.98 6.01
CA THR A 448 10.80 17.45 4.86
C THR A 448 9.44 17.97 5.27
N PHE A 449 8.65 17.16 5.97
CA PHE A 449 7.22 17.41 6.12
C PHE A 449 6.82 18.05 7.44
N LEU A 450 7.60 17.91 8.51
CA LEU A 450 7.27 18.56 9.78
C LEU A 450 7.25 20.09 9.63
N VAL A 451 8.28 20.66 8.98
CA VAL A 451 8.38 22.11 8.75
C VAL A 451 7.29 22.66 7.83
N GLN A 452 6.69 21.83 7.00
CA GLN A 452 5.61 22.25 6.10
C GLN A 452 4.30 22.57 6.84
N HIS A 453 4.09 22.08 8.08
CA HIS A 453 2.98 22.52 8.92
C HIS A 453 3.11 24.01 9.24
N TRP A 454 4.28 24.46 9.70
CA TRP A 454 4.53 25.88 9.98
C TRP A 454 4.53 26.72 8.70
N LEU A 455 5.01 26.17 7.59
CA LEU A 455 4.97 26.85 6.29
C LEU A 455 3.53 27.13 5.84
N GLY A 456 2.62 26.16 6.07
CA GLY A 456 1.21 26.32 5.77
C GLY A 456 0.48 27.24 6.74
N GLU A 457 0.83 27.18 8.05
CA GLU A 457 0.30 28.11 9.06
C GLU A 457 0.74 29.56 8.77
N ALA A 458 1.95 29.76 8.26
CA ALA A 458 2.44 31.07 7.80
C ALA A 458 1.77 31.54 6.51
N GLY A 459 0.86 30.75 5.91
CA GLY A 459 0.04 31.13 4.76
C GLY A 459 0.61 30.73 3.40
N MET A 460 1.67 29.93 3.29
CA MET A 460 2.16 29.48 1.99
C MET A 460 1.12 28.58 1.29
N PRO A 461 0.61 28.96 0.11
CA PRO A 461 -0.32 28.14 -0.65
C PRO A 461 0.39 26.91 -1.25
N ARG A 462 -0.32 25.78 -1.36
CA ARG A 462 0.17 24.62 -2.10
C ARG A 462 0.01 24.81 -3.61
N ARG A 463 0.81 24.09 -4.41
CA ARG A 463 0.74 24.05 -5.89
C ARG A 463 1.21 25.32 -6.58
N TYR A 464 1.95 26.15 -5.89
CA TYR A 464 2.61 27.31 -6.45
C TYR A 464 4.07 26.97 -6.75
N ALA A 465 4.52 27.28 -7.95
CA ALA A 465 5.90 27.02 -8.39
C ALA A 465 6.90 28.03 -7.80
N ASP A 466 6.41 29.17 -7.31
CA ASP A 466 7.22 30.27 -6.83
C ASP A 466 6.59 30.99 -5.64
N TYR A 467 7.38 31.78 -4.93
CA TYR A 467 6.99 32.66 -3.82
C TYR A 467 7.93 33.87 -3.76
N LEU A 468 7.50 34.96 -3.11
CA LEU A 468 8.34 36.17 -3.00
C LEU A 468 9.31 36.02 -1.83
N ALA A 469 10.53 36.61 -1.99
CA ALA A 469 11.49 36.63 -0.89
C ALA A 469 10.95 37.37 0.36
N ALA A 470 10.07 38.35 0.16
CA ALA A 470 9.40 39.09 1.24
C ALA A 470 8.38 38.25 2.04
N ASP A 471 7.91 37.13 1.51
CA ASP A 471 6.94 36.26 2.21
C ASP A 471 7.55 35.51 3.41
N GLY A 472 8.88 35.49 3.52
CA GLY A 472 9.57 34.84 4.64
C GLY A 472 9.64 33.32 4.60
N PHE A 473 9.20 32.68 3.52
CA PHE A 473 9.10 31.21 3.39
C PHE A 473 10.44 30.51 3.08
N THR A 474 11.49 31.25 2.72
CA THR A 474 12.74 30.70 2.17
C THR A 474 13.42 29.70 3.12
N LEU A 475 13.56 30.03 4.40
CA LEU A 475 14.23 29.14 5.37
C LEU A 475 13.53 27.78 5.47
N LEU A 476 12.21 27.78 5.67
CA LEU A 476 11.43 26.55 5.84
C LEU A 476 11.42 25.73 4.54
N ASN A 477 11.32 26.36 3.38
CA ASN A 477 11.44 25.70 2.08
C ASN A 477 12.83 25.09 1.87
N THR A 478 13.90 25.78 2.24
CA THR A 478 15.28 25.25 2.15
C THR A 478 15.44 24.02 3.04
N VAL A 479 14.99 24.07 4.31
CA VAL A 479 15.04 22.94 5.23
C VAL A 479 14.23 21.74 4.69
N SER A 480 13.01 21.99 4.22
CA SER A 480 12.16 20.97 3.61
C SER A 480 12.82 20.33 2.36
N THR A 481 13.51 21.13 1.55
CA THR A 481 14.24 20.64 0.37
C THR A 481 15.43 19.76 0.76
N ILE A 482 16.25 20.18 1.72
CA ILE A 482 17.35 19.35 2.23
C ILE A 482 16.82 18.00 2.73
N GLY A 483 15.73 18.01 3.52
CA GLY A 483 15.07 16.80 3.99
C GLY A 483 14.62 15.90 2.83
N SER A 484 14.03 16.46 1.78
CA SER A 484 13.52 15.71 0.64
C SER A 484 14.64 15.01 -0.15
N PHE A 485 15.79 15.63 -0.31
CA PHE A 485 16.96 14.99 -0.94
C PHE A 485 17.52 13.87 -0.06
N LEU A 486 17.56 14.06 1.27
CA LEU A 486 17.93 12.98 2.21
C LEU A 486 16.95 11.82 2.11
N LEU A 487 15.65 12.10 2.03
CA LEU A 487 14.60 11.10 1.83
C LEU A 487 14.80 10.34 0.50
N GLY A 488 15.06 11.05 -0.60
CA GLY A 488 15.37 10.43 -1.89
C GLY A 488 16.62 9.54 -1.83
N LEU A 489 17.70 10.01 -1.22
CA LEU A 489 18.94 9.26 -1.04
C LEU A 489 18.76 8.00 -0.18
N SER A 490 17.77 7.99 0.73
CA SER A 490 17.49 6.82 1.59
C SER A 490 17.08 5.57 0.81
N THR A 491 16.62 5.70 -0.42
CA THR A 491 16.27 4.55 -1.27
C THR A 491 17.50 3.76 -1.73
N LEU A 492 18.68 4.39 -1.79
CA LEU A 492 19.91 3.74 -2.27
C LEU A 492 20.37 2.58 -1.39
N PRO A 493 20.41 2.69 -0.04
CA PRO A 493 20.68 1.55 0.84
C PRO A 493 19.72 0.36 0.61
N PHE A 494 18.43 0.62 0.36
CA PHE A 494 17.46 -0.42 0.06
C PHE A 494 17.76 -1.12 -1.27
N LEU A 495 17.96 -0.36 -2.34
CA LEU A 495 18.29 -0.90 -3.67
C LEU A 495 19.59 -1.71 -3.63
N TYR A 496 20.61 -1.22 -2.93
CA TYR A 496 21.86 -1.94 -2.74
C TYR A 496 21.66 -3.21 -1.92
N ASN A 497 20.84 -3.17 -0.86
CA ASN A 497 20.49 -4.33 -0.05
C ASN A 497 19.81 -5.42 -0.90
N VAL A 498 18.82 -5.03 -1.71
CA VAL A 498 18.15 -5.95 -2.64
C VAL A 498 19.13 -6.57 -3.63
N TRP A 499 19.95 -5.76 -4.28
CA TRP A 499 20.94 -6.23 -5.25
C TRP A 499 21.97 -7.20 -4.61
N ARG A 500 22.53 -6.84 -3.45
CA ARG A 500 23.48 -7.65 -2.71
C ARG A 500 22.85 -8.97 -2.25
N THR A 501 21.63 -8.91 -1.71
CA THR A 501 20.89 -10.08 -1.23
C THR A 501 20.59 -11.07 -2.35
N GLN A 502 20.19 -10.59 -3.52
CA GLN A 502 19.93 -11.48 -4.67
C GLN A 502 21.18 -12.23 -5.12
N ARG A 503 22.37 -11.63 -5.01
CA ARG A 503 23.64 -12.24 -5.44
C ARG A 503 24.30 -13.08 -4.34
N HIS A 504 24.31 -12.59 -3.11
CA HIS A 504 25.13 -13.11 -2.02
C HIS A 504 24.37 -13.41 -0.72
N GLY A 505 23.05 -13.13 -0.68
CA GLY A 505 22.26 -13.32 0.54
C GLY A 505 22.14 -14.78 0.96
N VAL A 506 22.06 -14.99 2.25
CA VAL A 506 21.84 -16.31 2.85
C VAL A 506 20.48 -16.84 2.45
N ARG A 507 20.43 -18.10 1.99
CA ARG A 507 19.16 -18.78 1.72
C ARG A 507 18.48 -19.17 3.02
N VAL A 508 17.19 -18.96 3.07
CA VAL A 508 16.36 -19.41 4.18
C VAL A 508 16.00 -20.88 3.97
N THR A 509 16.26 -21.70 4.99
CA THR A 509 16.02 -23.15 4.96
C THR A 509 14.95 -23.61 5.92
N VAL A 510 14.35 -22.65 6.66
CA VAL A 510 13.27 -22.90 7.64
C VAL A 510 11.98 -22.20 7.18
N ASP A 511 10.85 -22.65 7.67
CA ASP A 511 9.55 -22.06 7.33
C ASP A 511 9.39 -20.68 7.95
N ASP A 512 9.82 -20.51 9.19
CA ASP A 512 9.76 -19.24 9.94
C ASP A 512 11.15 -18.77 10.37
N PRO A 513 11.80 -17.88 9.60
CA PRO A 513 13.11 -17.35 9.97
C PRO A 513 13.08 -16.34 11.13
N TRP A 514 11.90 -15.83 11.50
CA TRP A 514 11.71 -14.92 12.63
C TRP A 514 11.51 -15.65 13.96
N GLY A 515 11.11 -16.93 13.90
CA GLY A 515 10.93 -17.81 15.05
C GLY A 515 9.66 -17.53 15.88
N TRP A 516 8.88 -16.51 15.52
CA TRP A 516 7.66 -16.12 16.23
C TRP A 516 6.50 -15.80 15.27
N GLY A 517 6.60 -16.23 14.02
CA GLY A 517 5.55 -16.11 13.00
C GLY A 517 4.25 -16.75 13.48
N ARG A 518 3.13 -16.04 13.31
CA ARG A 518 1.84 -16.48 13.84
C ARG A 518 0.92 -17.00 12.77
N SER A 519 0.78 -16.26 11.70
CA SER A 519 -0.12 -16.54 10.58
C SER A 519 0.43 -17.66 9.69
N LEU A 520 -0.48 -18.29 8.94
CA LEU A 520 -0.26 -19.58 8.28
C LEU A 520 0.85 -19.55 7.21
N GLU A 521 1.16 -18.40 6.61
CA GLU A 521 2.28 -18.26 5.68
C GLU A 521 3.64 -18.66 6.28
N TRP A 522 3.78 -18.63 7.60
CA TRP A 522 4.98 -19.06 8.31
C TRP A 522 5.03 -20.56 8.59
N ALA A 523 4.01 -21.32 8.13
CA ALA A 523 3.96 -22.77 8.20
C ALA A 523 4.27 -23.48 6.86
N THR A 524 4.95 -22.80 5.94
CA THR A 524 5.39 -23.35 4.65
C THR A 524 6.77 -22.80 4.29
N SER A 525 7.47 -23.44 3.34
CA SER A 525 8.84 -23.10 2.96
C SER A 525 9.02 -21.65 2.47
N CYS A 526 10.27 -21.20 2.46
CA CYS A 526 10.71 -19.91 1.94
C CYS A 526 11.63 -20.11 0.71
N PRO A 527 11.14 -19.84 -0.56
CA PRO A 527 9.78 -19.42 -0.93
C PRO A 527 8.77 -20.57 -0.86
N PRO A 528 7.45 -20.26 -0.83
CA PRO A 528 6.40 -21.26 -0.86
C PRO A 528 6.36 -22.02 -2.20
N PRO A 529 5.90 -23.32 -2.19
CA PRO A 529 5.72 -24.09 -3.42
C PRO A 529 4.60 -23.50 -4.31
N ARG A 530 4.46 -24.03 -5.54
CA ARG A 530 3.48 -23.52 -6.52
C ARG A 530 2.04 -23.43 -5.98
N HIS A 531 1.61 -24.42 -5.20
CA HIS A 531 0.28 -24.48 -4.57
C HIS A 531 0.30 -24.17 -3.08
N ASN A 532 1.28 -23.35 -2.64
CA ASN A 532 1.42 -22.77 -1.31
C ASN A 532 1.85 -23.73 -0.19
N PHE A 533 1.29 -24.93 -0.14
CA PHE A 533 1.57 -25.91 0.92
C PHE A 533 1.75 -27.31 0.34
N HIS A 534 2.74 -28.04 0.83
CA HIS A 534 2.84 -29.50 0.58
C HIS A 534 1.82 -30.26 1.44
N ALA A 535 1.65 -29.81 2.70
CA ALA A 535 0.64 -30.29 3.62
C ALA A 535 0.16 -29.13 4.50
N LEU A 536 -1.13 -28.96 4.64
CA LEU A 536 -1.71 -27.94 5.52
C LEU A 536 -1.64 -28.42 6.97
N PRO A 537 -1.12 -27.61 7.90
CA PRO A 537 -1.19 -27.92 9.32
C PRO A 537 -2.64 -27.82 9.80
N ARG A 538 -2.93 -28.46 10.96
CA ARG A 538 -4.23 -28.36 11.58
C ARG A 538 -4.44 -26.97 12.17
N ILE A 539 -5.41 -26.22 11.65
CA ILE A 539 -5.73 -24.86 12.07
C ILE A 539 -6.68 -24.91 13.27
N ARG A 540 -6.23 -24.44 14.45
CA ARG A 540 -6.97 -24.47 15.71
C ARG A 540 -7.20 -23.09 16.32
N SER A 541 -6.34 -22.12 16.01
CA SER A 541 -6.34 -20.77 16.58
C SER A 541 -6.13 -19.70 15.51
N GLU A 542 -6.00 -18.45 15.92
CA GLU A 542 -5.60 -17.29 15.11
C GLU A 542 -4.09 -17.32 14.73
N SER A 543 -3.33 -18.23 15.33
CA SER A 543 -1.86 -18.29 15.22
C SER A 543 -1.38 -19.68 14.80
N PRO A 544 -1.84 -20.23 13.65
CA PRO A 544 -1.62 -21.64 13.30
C PRO A 544 -0.15 -22.01 13.07
N ALA A 545 0.71 -21.09 12.60
CA ALA A 545 2.14 -21.35 12.48
C ALA A 545 2.82 -21.38 13.86
N PHE A 546 2.42 -20.47 14.75
CA PHE A 546 2.91 -20.49 16.13
C PHE A 546 2.52 -21.78 16.86
N ASP A 547 1.27 -22.22 16.72
CA ASP A 547 0.81 -23.52 17.29
C ASP A 547 1.60 -24.71 16.76
N LEU A 548 2.06 -24.65 15.50
CA LEU A 548 2.86 -25.70 14.88
C LEU A 548 4.30 -25.72 15.42
N HIS A 549 4.92 -24.55 15.55
CA HIS A 549 6.34 -24.42 15.91
C HIS A 549 6.57 -24.42 17.43
N HIS A 550 5.55 -24.08 18.22
CA HIS A 550 5.58 -23.99 19.68
C HIS A 550 4.43 -24.79 20.34
N PRO A 551 4.35 -26.11 20.12
CA PRO A 551 3.23 -26.92 20.60
C PRO A 551 3.13 -26.97 22.14
N GLU A 552 4.22 -26.65 22.85
CA GLU A 552 4.31 -26.58 24.31
C GLU A 552 3.69 -25.30 24.89
N VAL A 553 3.49 -24.27 24.07
CA VAL A 553 2.94 -22.98 24.50
C VAL A 553 1.53 -22.82 23.95
N PRO A 554 0.47 -22.71 24.80
CA PRO A 554 -0.85 -22.33 24.30
C PRO A 554 -0.82 -21.01 23.56
N SER A 555 -1.44 -20.92 22.40
CA SER A 555 -1.40 -19.73 21.52
C SER A 555 -1.98 -18.46 22.16
N ASP A 556 -2.83 -18.61 23.16
CA ASP A 556 -3.45 -17.56 23.95
C ASP A 556 -2.64 -17.16 25.22
N ARG A 557 -1.57 -17.91 25.53
CA ARG A 557 -0.71 -17.64 26.68
C ARG A 557 0.71 -17.38 26.23
N VAL A 558 1.19 -16.16 26.50
CA VAL A 558 2.62 -15.84 26.44
C VAL A 558 3.23 -16.24 27.77
N PRO A 559 4.33 -17.02 27.79
CA PRO A 559 5.06 -17.24 29.01
C PRO A 559 5.58 -15.88 29.54
N VAL A 560 5.09 -15.45 30.70
CA VAL A 560 5.64 -14.27 31.42
C VAL A 560 7.04 -14.56 32.00
N GLU A 561 7.50 -15.80 31.88
CA GLU A 561 8.75 -16.27 32.48
C GLU A 561 9.84 -16.60 31.47
N VAL A 562 10.53 -15.60 30.96
CA VAL A 562 11.97 -15.68 30.64
C VAL A 562 12.67 -14.44 31.22
N ARG A 563 12.40 -14.11 32.49
CA ARG A 563 13.13 -13.11 33.27
C ARG A 563 13.95 -13.74 34.41
N GLY A 564 14.54 -14.89 34.19
CA GLY A 564 15.19 -15.58 35.30
C GLY A 564 16.45 -16.38 35.04
N GLU A 565 17.14 -16.24 33.89
CA GLU A 565 18.46 -16.90 33.76
C GLU A 565 19.44 -16.10 32.91
N ARG A 566 19.75 -14.88 33.33
CA ARG A 566 21.03 -14.23 33.05
C ARG A 566 21.61 -13.63 34.31
N GLY A 567 22.10 -14.50 35.15
CA GLY A 567 22.78 -14.08 36.38
C GLY A 567 23.40 -15.28 37.05
N ALA A 568 24.40 -15.91 36.43
CA ALA A 568 25.48 -16.68 37.05
C ALA A 568 26.18 -17.51 35.96
N ARG A 569 27.12 -16.92 35.22
CA ARG A 569 28.50 -17.41 35.02
C ARG A 569 29.23 -16.50 34.07
#